data_5657074106bb525eda9505241988e242
#
_entry.id   5657074106bb525eda9505241988e242
#
_cell.length_a   1.000
_cell.length_b   1.000
_cell.length_c   1.000
_cell.angle_alpha   90.00
_cell.angle_beta   90.00
_cell.angle_gamma   90.00
#
_symmetry.space_group_name_H-M   'P 1'
#
loop_
_entity.id
_entity.type
_entity.pdbx_description
1 polymer ?
#
loop_
_entity_poly.entity_id
_entity_poly.type
_entity_poly.pdbx_seq_one_letter_code
_entity_poly.pdbx_strand_id
1 'polypeptide(L)'
;MCIRDRYLELLNEKRLSLKSYEVKYNQLLKKKWLWYTDKLSKEEIDELGWSYDPFEGHRVIKQDYNYYFNADKDLSDMKLKVEYLTECVDCLKEILNIITWRHQSIKNAIDWLKFTNPAG
;
A
#
# COMPACT_ATOMS: atom_id res chain seq x y z
N MET A 1 -19.86 -10.78 17.56
CA MET A 1 -19.25 -10.52 16.23
C MET A 1 -18.56 -11.78 15.73
N CYS A 2 -18.83 -12.22 14.52
CA CYS A 2 -18.14 -13.38 13.97
C CYS A 2 -16.71 -13.02 13.50
N ILE A 3 -15.85 -14.02 13.45
CA ILE A 3 -14.45 -13.84 13.06
C ILE A 3 -14.34 -13.21 11.67
N ARG A 4 -15.19 -13.65 10.73
CA ARG A 4 -15.24 -13.11 9.36
C ARG A 4 -15.50 -11.60 9.33
N ASP A 5 -16.48 -11.12 10.11
CA ASP A 5 -16.83 -9.71 10.17
C ASP A 5 -15.67 -8.86 10.70
N ARG A 6 -14.95 -9.38 11.69
CA ARG A 6 -13.79 -8.71 12.27
C ARG A 6 -12.66 -8.57 11.25
N TYR A 7 -12.37 -9.63 10.49
CA TYR A 7 -11.36 -9.56 9.43
C TYR A 7 -11.79 -8.66 8.26
N LEU A 8 -13.07 -8.63 7.97
CA LEU A 8 -13.61 -7.73 6.94
C LEU A 8 -13.46 -6.26 7.32
N GLU A 9 -13.75 -5.90 8.59
CA GLU A 9 -13.51 -4.57 9.10
C GLU A 9 -12.05 -4.18 9.00
N LEU A 10 -11.16 -5.07 9.42
CA LEU A 10 -9.71 -4.85 9.36
C LEU A 10 -9.23 -4.66 7.92
N LEU A 11 -9.76 -5.46 6.99
CA LEU A 11 -9.46 -5.31 5.57
C LEU A 11 -9.87 -3.93 5.05
N ASN A 12 -11.07 -3.46 5.41
CA ASN A 12 -11.55 -2.16 4.97
C ASN A 12 -10.69 -1.03 5.55
N GLU A 13 -10.30 -1.11 6.82
CA GLU A 13 -9.38 -0.15 7.43
C GLU A 13 -8.04 -0.09 6.70
N LYS A 14 -7.47 -1.25 6.40
CA LYS A 14 -6.17 -1.32 5.70
C LYS A 14 -6.26 -0.82 4.26
N ARG A 15 -7.35 -1.08 3.57
CA ARG A 15 -7.59 -0.54 2.23
C ARG A 15 -7.67 0.99 2.23
N LEU A 16 -8.36 1.57 3.20
CA LEU A 16 -8.45 3.03 3.34
C LEU A 16 -7.09 3.65 3.66
N SER A 17 -6.34 3.02 4.56
CA SER A 17 -4.97 3.45 4.87
C SER A 17 -4.07 3.37 3.65
N LEU A 18 -4.16 2.29 2.88
CA LEU A 18 -3.39 2.11 1.64
C LEU A 18 -3.67 3.23 0.64
N LYS A 19 -4.94 3.54 0.40
CA LYS A 19 -5.32 4.64 -0.50
C LYS A 19 -4.79 5.98 -0.03
N SER A 20 -4.87 6.25 1.27
CA SER A 20 -4.34 7.49 1.86
C SER A 20 -2.82 7.61 1.62
N TYR A 21 -2.07 6.54 1.84
CA TYR A 21 -0.62 6.56 1.63
C TYR A 21 -0.24 6.58 0.14
N GLU A 22 -1.02 5.98 -0.73
CA GLU A 22 -0.81 6.08 -2.18
C GLU A 22 -0.96 7.54 -2.65
N VAL A 23 -1.97 8.23 -2.17
CA VAL A 23 -2.17 9.67 -2.47
C VAL A 23 -1.00 10.49 -1.94
N LYS A 24 -0.58 10.26 -0.70
CA LYS A 24 0.58 10.95 -0.09
C LYS A 24 1.87 10.67 -0.87
N TYR A 25 2.07 9.43 -1.30
CA TYR A 25 3.23 9.06 -2.11
C TYR A 25 3.24 9.81 -3.44
N ASN A 26 2.11 9.87 -4.13
CA ASN A 26 2.01 10.60 -5.40
C ASN A 26 2.23 12.10 -5.23
N GLN A 27 1.73 12.68 -4.15
CA GLN A 27 1.96 14.10 -3.82
C GLN A 27 3.45 14.37 -3.54
N LEU A 28 4.08 13.50 -2.77
CA LEU A 28 5.51 13.60 -2.47
C LEU A 28 6.36 13.40 -3.73
N LEU A 29 5.99 12.44 -4.57
CA LEU A 29 6.66 12.17 -5.84
C LEU A 29 6.65 13.41 -6.74
N LYS A 30 5.51 14.08 -6.84
CA LYS A 30 5.39 15.33 -7.61
C LYS A 30 6.30 16.43 -7.05
N LYS A 31 6.30 16.63 -5.72
CA LYS A 31 7.16 17.62 -5.07
C LYS A 31 8.64 17.31 -5.28
N LYS A 32 9.04 16.07 -5.15
CA LYS A 32 10.42 15.64 -5.39
C LYS A 32 10.80 15.83 -6.86
N TRP A 33 9.91 15.51 -7.78
CA TRP A 33 10.16 15.76 -9.20
C TRP A 33 10.39 17.24 -9.49
N LEU A 34 9.56 18.12 -8.91
CA LEU A 34 9.75 19.55 -9.03
C LEU A 34 11.08 20.02 -8.45
N TRP A 35 11.46 19.43 -7.33
CA TRP A 35 12.74 19.74 -6.67
C TRP A 35 13.95 19.28 -7.50
N TYR A 36 13.93 18.05 -7.99
CA TYR A 36 15.02 17.51 -8.82
C TYR A 36 15.12 18.20 -10.19
N THR A 37 14.04 18.72 -10.72
CA THR A 37 14.02 19.43 -12.01
C THR A 37 14.17 20.95 -11.89
N ASP A 38 14.50 21.44 -10.70
CA ASP A 38 14.73 22.87 -10.42
C ASP A 38 13.50 23.75 -10.69
N LYS A 39 12.31 23.20 -10.48
CA LYS A 39 11.04 23.92 -10.66
C LYS A 39 10.41 24.36 -9.35
N LEU A 40 11.00 23.96 -8.21
CA LEU A 40 10.52 24.33 -6.90
C LEU A 40 11.08 25.70 -6.50
N SER A 41 10.24 26.56 -5.91
CA SER A 41 10.70 27.87 -5.44
C SER A 41 11.58 27.73 -4.19
N LYS A 42 12.45 28.74 -3.97
CA LYS A 42 13.31 28.76 -2.78
C LYS A 42 12.52 28.77 -1.49
N GLU A 43 11.38 29.45 -1.47
CA GLU A 43 10.48 29.53 -0.31
C GLU A 43 9.89 28.17 0.03
N GLU A 44 9.47 27.43 -0.97
CA GLU A 44 8.96 26.06 -0.77
C GLU A 44 10.05 25.11 -0.31
N ILE A 45 11.26 25.23 -0.83
CA ILE A 45 12.43 24.44 -0.39
C ILE A 45 12.73 24.71 1.08
N ASP A 46 12.69 25.98 1.49
CA ASP A 46 12.91 26.37 2.89
C ASP A 46 11.83 25.82 3.81
N GLU A 47 10.56 25.87 3.40
CA GLU A 47 9.43 25.31 4.16
C GLU A 47 9.57 23.80 4.35
N LEU A 48 10.04 23.10 3.34
CA LEU A 48 10.22 21.65 3.39
C LEU A 48 11.51 21.23 4.13
N GLY A 49 12.42 22.18 4.33
CA GLY A 49 13.71 21.90 4.97
C GLY A 49 14.67 21.12 4.08
N TRP A 50 14.47 21.12 2.78
CA TRP A 50 15.33 20.44 1.82
C TRP A 50 16.52 21.33 1.43
N SER A 51 17.58 20.70 0.90
CA SER A 51 18.72 21.45 0.38
C SER A 51 18.39 22.11 -0.95
N TYR A 52 19.10 23.20 -1.28
CA TYR A 52 18.88 23.89 -2.56
C TYR A 52 19.40 23.10 -3.75
N ASP A 53 20.37 22.22 -3.53
CA ASP A 53 20.92 21.34 -4.57
C ASP A 53 20.56 19.89 -4.27
N PRO A 54 19.57 19.31 -5.01
CA PRO A 54 19.15 17.93 -4.78
C PRO A 54 20.21 16.92 -5.20
N PHE A 55 21.19 17.32 -6.00
CA PHE A 55 22.22 16.42 -6.52
C PHE A 55 23.56 16.54 -5.78
N GLU A 56 23.60 17.27 -4.68
CA GLU A 56 24.79 17.40 -3.81
C GLU A 56 26.06 17.85 -4.56
N GLY A 57 25.90 18.76 -5.54
CA GLY A 57 27.03 19.27 -6.34
C GLY A 57 27.41 18.40 -7.53
N HIS A 58 26.77 17.26 -7.73
CA HIS A 58 27.02 16.42 -8.89
C HIS A 58 26.32 16.94 -10.14
N ARG A 59 26.98 16.79 -11.28
CA ARG A 59 26.33 17.07 -12.58
C ARG A 59 25.51 15.87 -13.01
N VAL A 60 24.22 16.06 -13.21
CA VAL A 60 23.29 14.99 -13.53
C VAL A 60 22.57 15.31 -14.83
N ILE A 61 22.57 14.37 -15.76
CA ILE A 61 21.78 14.43 -16.99
C ILE A 61 20.41 13.81 -16.77
N LYS A 62 19.44 14.14 -17.61
CA LYS A 62 18.05 13.64 -17.47
C LYS A 62 17.93 12.12 -17.36
N GLN A 63 18.80 11.40 -18.05
CA GLN A 63 18.81 9.94 -18.03
C GLN A 63 19.17 9.36 -16.65
N ASP A 64 19.89 10.11 -15.83
CA ASP A 64 20.34 9.68 -14.51
C ASP A 64 19.39 10.09 -13.38
N TYR A 65 18.34 10.87 -13.67
CA TYR A 65 17.38 11.31 -12.64
C TYR A 65 16.72 10.15 -11.90
N ASN A 66 16.48 9.04 -12.59
CA ASN A 66 15.86 7.86 -11.98
C ASN A 66 16.70 7.28 -10.83
N TYR A 67 18.02 7.35 -10.92
CA TYR A 67 18.90 6.90 -9.84
C TYR A 67 18.67 7.69 -8.55
N TYR A 68 18.50 9.01 -8.68
CA TYR A 68 18.23 9.88 -7.54
C TYR A 68 16.83 9.69 -6.99
N PHE A 69 15.83 9.54 -7.84
CA PHE A 69 14.47 9.22 -7.40
C PHE A 69 14.40 7.91 -6.65
N ASN A 70 15.03 6.87 -7.18
CA ASN A 70 15.00 5.54 -6.57
C ASN A 70 15.79 5.46 -5.26
N ALA A 71 16.82 6.30 -5.13
CA ALA A 71 17.64 6.38 -3.93
C ALA A 71 17.16 7.46 -2.93
N ASP A 72 16.15 8.23 -3.27
CA ASP A 72 15.61 9.26 -2.38
C ASP A 72 14.99 8.61 -1.15
N LYS A 73 15.48 9.01 0.03
CA LYS A 73 15.08 8.39 1.29
C LYS A 73 13.60 8.60 1.59
N ASP A 74 13.10 9.81 1.38
CA ASP A 74 11.70 10.13 1.68
C ASP A 74 10.75 9.36 0.77
N LEU A 75 11.07 9.26 -0.52
CA LEU A 75 10.30 8.47 -1.47
C LEU A 75 10.38 6.99 -1.16
N SER A 76 11.56 6.50 -0.82
CA SER A 76 11.77 5.08 -0.49
C SER A 76 11.01 4.68 0.77
N ASP A 77 11.04 5.51 1.80
CA ASP A 77 10.32 5.26 3.06
C ASP A 77 8.80 5.21 2.82
N MET A 78 8.28 6.14 2.04
CA MET A 78 6.85 6.18 1.70
C MET A 78 6.45 4.98 0.83
N LYS A 79 7.29 4.62 -0.13
CA LYS A 79 7.06 3.46 -1.00
C LYS A 79 7.02 2.16 -0.21
N LEU A 80 7.95 1.98 0.74
CA LEU A 80 7.96 0.81 1.62
C LEU A 80 6.69 0.73 2.45
N LYS A 81 6.16 1.86 2.90
CA LYS A 81 4.92 1.90 3.65
C LYS A 81 3.72 1.48 2.80
N VAL A 82 3.65 1.96 1.55
CA VAL A 82 2.62 1.55 0.60
C VAL A 82 2.72 0.05 0.31
N GLU A 83 3.91 -0.47 0.09
CA GLU A 83 4.14 -1.89 -0.15
C GLU A 83 3.74 -2.75 1.06
N TYR A 84 4.10 -2.31 2.26
CA TYR A 84 3.69 -2.99 3.50
C TYR A 84 2.17 -3.08 3.63
N LEU A 85 1.47 -1.98 3.39
CA LEU A 85 0.01 -1.97 3.45
C LEU A 85 -0.62 -2.82 2.35
N THR A 86 -0.02 -2.86 1.17
CA THR A 86 -0.45 -3.74 0.07
C THR A 86 -0.36 -5.20 0.49
N GLU A 87 0.74 -5.60 1.11
CA GLU A 87 0.92 -6.96 1.63
C GLU A 87 -0.09 -7.29 2.73
N CYS A 88 -0.39 -6.34 3.62
CA CYS A 88 -1.41 -6.52 4.64
C CYS A 88 -2.80 -6.76 4.03
N VAL A 89 -3.17 -5.97 3.02
CA VAL A 89 -4.45 -6.12 2.31
C VAL A 89 -4.52 -7.49 1.63
N ASP A 90 -3.48 -7.89 0.93
CA ASP A 90 -3.43 -9.18 0.24
C ASP A 90 -3.52 -10.36 1.21
N CYS A 91 -2.81 -10.27 2.33
CA CYS A 91 -2.87 -11.29 3.38
C CYS A 91 -4.28 -11.41 3.96
N LEU A 92 -4.94 -10.29 4.25
CA LEU A 92 -6.30 -10.30 4.78
C LEU A 92 -7.30 -10.86 3.78
N LYS A 93 -7.14 -10.60 2.48
CA LYS A 93 -7.95 -11.20 1.43
C LYS A 93 -7.81 -12.73 1.40
N GLU A 94 -6.58 -13.21 1.54
CA GLU A 94 -6.34 -14.66 1.60
C GLU A 94 -6.97 -15.30 2.83
N ILE A 95 -6.86 -14.67 3.99
CA ILE A 95 -7.49 -15.15 5.23
C ILE A 95 -9.00 -15.23 5.06
N LEU A 96 -9.62 -14.20 4.50
CA LEU A 96 -11.06 -14.18 4.23
C LEU A 96 -11.48 -15.28 3.25
N ASN A 97 -10.68 -15.53 2.23
CA ASN A 97 -10.92 -16.63 1.30
C ASN A 97 -10.89 -17.98 2.01
N ILE A 98 -9.90 -18.21 2.87
CA ILE A 98 -9.78 -19.45 3.64
C ILE A 98 -11.00 -19.64 4.56
N ILE A 99 -11.42 -18.59 5.26
CA ILE A 99 -12.60 -18.62 6.14
C ILE A 99 -13.85 -18.95 5.34
N THR A 100 -14.05 -18.32 4.18
CA THR A 100 -15.17 -18.56 3.29
C THR A 100 -15.19 -19.99 2.77
N TRP A 101 -14.04 -20.51 2.35
CA TRP A 101 -13.89 -21.89 1.89
C TRP A 101 -14.23 -22.89 2.99
N ARG A 102 -13.73 -22.69 4.21
CA ARG A 102 -14.05 -23.57 5.36
C ARG A 102 -15.54 -23.58 5.65
N HIS A 103 -16.16 -22.40 5.66
CA HIS A 103 -17.60 -22.29 5.88
C HIS A 103 -18.38 -23.05 4.80
N GLN A 104 -18.02 -22.88 3.54
CA GLN A 104 -18.66 -23.55 2.42
C GLN A 104 -18.44 -25.07 2.48
N SER A 105 -17.25 -25.52 2.84
CA SER A 105 -16.92 -26.95 2.98
C SER A 105 -17.73 -27.62 4.08
N ILE A 106 -17.89 -26.95 5.21
CA ILE A 106 -18.71 -27.46 6.35
C ILE A 106 -20.18 -27.54 5.91
N LYS A 107 -20.68 -26.50 5.25
CA LYS A 107 -22.05 -26.48 4.74
C LYS A 107 -22.29 -27.62 3.75
N ASN A 108 -21.38 -27.83 2.82
CA ASN A 108 -21.47 -28.91 1.85
C ASN A 108 -21.44 -30.28 2.51
N ALA A 109 -20.60 -30.48 3.53
CA ALA A 109 -20.55 -31.71 4.29
C ALA A 109 -21.85 -31.99 5.03
N ILE A 110 -22.47 -30.98 5.64
CA ILE A 110 -23.76 -31.08 6.32
C ILE A 110 -24.86 -31.44 5.31
N ASP A 111 -24.90 -30.76 4.18
CA ASP A 111 -25.88 -31.04 3.12
C ASP A 111 -25.73 -32.45 2.57
N TRP A 112 -24.51 -32.93 2.40
CA TRP A 112 -24.22 -34.29 1.98
C TRP A 112 -24.73 -35.31 3.00
N LEU A 113 -24.47 -35.09 4.31
CA LEU A 113 -24.97 -35.96 5.38
C LEU A 113 -26.50 -36.00 5.41
N LYS A 114 -27.16 -34.90 5.22
CA LYS A 114 -28.63 -34.83 5.13
C LYS A 114 -29.16 -35.61 3.92
N PHE A 115 -28.47 -35.54 2.80
CA PHE A 115 -28.85 -36.25 1.58
C PHE A 115 -28.67 -37.76 1.73
N THR A 116 -27.56 -38.19 2.33
CA THR A 116 -27.23 -39.62 2.49
C THR A 116 -27.93 -40.28 3.65
N ASN A 117 -28.50 -39.52 4.59
CA ASN A 117 -29.21 -40.04 5.79
C ASN A 117 -30.54 -39.29 5.99
N PRO A 118 -31.51 -39.38 5.03
CA PRO A 118 -32.74 -38.62 5.08
C PRO A 118 -33.69 -38.97 6.20
N ALA A 119 -33.52 -40.13 6.83
CA ALA A 119 -34.37 -40.57 7.93
C ALA A 119 -33.83 -40.09 9.31
N GLY A 120 -32.69 -39.46 9.33
CA GLY A 120 -32.02 -39.00 10.56
C GLY A 120 -32.40 -37.59 10.94
#